data_304dd02cb167bc6ca3d1e2b1ee7d2051
#
_entry.id   304dd02cb167bc6ca3d1e2b1ee7d2051
#
_cell.length_a   1.000
_cell.length_b   1.000
_cell.length_c   1.000
_cell.angle_alpha   90.00
_cell.angle_beta   90.00
_cell.angle_gamma   90.00
#
_symmetry.space_group_name_H-M   'P 1'
#
loop_
_entity.id
_entity.type
_entity.pdbx_description
1 polymer ?
#
loop_
_entity_poly.entity_id
_entity_poly.type
_entity_poly.pdbx_seq_one_letter_code
_entity_poly.pdbx_strand_id
1 'polypeptide(L)' 'MINEEVFNNIKINIAVQVNGKTRDILSINKNLTEDDVDKIIRKSSKANKYISDKKIIKTIFISNKIINYIF' A
#
# COMPACT_ATOMS: atom_id res chain seq x y z
N MET A 1 13.40 -30.32 -0.74
CA MET A 1 12.83 -29.39 0.18
C MET A 1 12.05 -28.31 -0.54
N ILE A 2 10.86 -28.13 -0.14
CA ILE A 2 10.06 -27.11 -0.75
C ILE A 2 10.36 -25.78 -0.15
N ASN A 3 10.47 -24.81 -1.01
CA ASN A 3 10.67 -23.47 -0.56
C ASN A 3 9.37 -22.73 -0.56
N GLU A 4 8.53 -23.11 0.35
CA GLU A 4 7.27 -22.41 0.47
C GLU A 4 7.51 -20.94 0.80
N GLU A 5 8.61 -20.68 1.47
CA GLU A 5 8.94 -19.30 1.78
C GLU A 5 9.15 -18.47 0.55
N VAL A 6 9.63 -19.10 -0.52
CA VAL A 6 9.80 -18.38 -1.77
C VAL A 6 8.46 -17.88 -2.28
N PHE A 7 7.43 -18.70 -2.18
CA PHE A 7 6.11 -18.29 -2.61
C PHE A 7 5.50 -17.27 -1.67
N ASN A 8 5.75 -17.45 -0.38
CA ASN A 8 5.22 -16.51 0.62
C ASN A 8 5.90 -15.17 0.56
N ASN A 9 7.09 -15.14 -0.03
CA ASN A 9 7.88 -13.92 -0.10
C ASN A 9 7.80 -13.24 -1.44
N ILE A 10 6.83 -13.60 -2.26
CA ILE A 10 6.62 -12.91 -3.51
C ILE A 10 6.18 -11.49 -3.21
N LYS A 11 6.91 -10.56 -3.77
CA LYS A 11 6.64 -9.15 -3.57
C LYS A 11 6.02 -8.55 -4.82
N ILE A 12 5.17 -7.58 -4.60
CA ILE A 12 4.63 -6.79 -5.71
C ILE A 12 4.87 -5.32 -5.38
N ASN A 13 4.81 -4.51 -6.41
CA ASN A 13 4.90 -3.07 -6.22
C ASN A 13 3.49 -2.51 -6.23
N ILE A 14 3.15 -1.79 -5.16
CA ILE A 14 1.86 -1.14 -5.09
C ILE A 14 2.08 0.36 -5.17
N ALA A 15 1.30 1.03 -6.00
CA ALA A 15 1.36 2.47 -6.11
C ALA A 15 0.52 3.09 -5.00
N VAL A 16 1.13 3.98 -4.23
CA VAL A 16 0.43 4.70 -3.18
C VAL A 16 0.07 6.07 -3.73
N GLN A 17 -1.21 6.31 -3.91
CA GLN A 17 -1.69 7.55 -4.49
C GLN A 17 -2.41 8.40 -3.45
N VAL A 18 -2.33 9.70 -3.64
CA VAL A 18 -3.03 10.67 -2.83
C VAL A 18 -3.76 11.58 -3.81
N ASN A 19 -5.09 11.57 -3.74
CA ASN A 19 -5.95 12.33 -4.65
C ASN A 19 -5.60 12.07 -6.11
N GLY A 20 -5.33 10.78 -6.42
CA GLY A 20 -5.05 10.36 -7.79
C GLY A 20 -3.62 10.53 -8.26
N LYS A 21 -2.74 11.06 -7.42
CA LYS A 21 -1.34 11.24 -7.80
C LYS A 21 -0.47 10.25 -7.05
N THR A 22 0.38 9.54 -7.78
CA THR A 22 1.29 8.60 -7.17
C THR A 22 2.34 9.33 -6.34
N ARG A 23 2.38 9.03 -5.06
CA ARG A 23 3.33 9.67 -4.13
C ARG A 23 4.42 8.73 -3.68
N ASP A 24 4.19 7.43 -3.79
CA ASP A 24 5.19 6.45 -3.39
C ASP A 24 4.88 5.14 -4.10
N ILE A 25 5.88 4.28 -4.17
CA ILE A 25 5.70 2.92 -4.65
C ILE A 25 6.34 2.01 -3.63
N LEU A 26 5.56 1.07 -3.11
CA LEU A 26 6.03 0.17 -2.07
C LEU A 26 6.15 -1.24 -2.61
N SER A 27 7.21 -1.92 -2.17
CA SER A 27 7.34 -3.34 -2.43
C SER A 27 6.81 -4.07 -1.20
N ILE A 28 5.72 -4.79 -1.38
CA ILE A 28 5.04 -5.46 -0.28
C ILE A 28 4.72 -6.89 -0.69
N ASN A 29 4.32 -7.69 0.29
CA ASN A 29 3.91 -9.05 0.02
C ASN A 29 2.62 -9.06 -0.80
N LYS A 30 2.52 -10.07 -1.66
CA LYS A 30 1.33 -10.25 -2.47
C LYS A 30 0.14 -10.60 -1.58
N ASN A 31 -1.04 -10.20 -2.02
CA ASN A 31 -2.32 -10.58 -1.39
C ASN A 31 -2.53 -10.01 0.02
N LEU A 32 -1.95 -8.85 0.31
CA LEU A 32 -2.26 -8.16 1.54
C LEU A 32 -3.63 -7.47 1.41
N THR A 33 -4.27 -7.31 2.56
CA THR A 33 -5.55 -6.60 2.60
C THR A 33 -5.31 -5.09 2.64
N GLU A 34 -6.39 -4.34 2.46
CA GLU A 34 -6.32 -2.89 2.56
C GLU A 34 -5.78 -2.46 3.92
N ASP A 35 -6.23 -3.10 5.00
CA ASP A 35 -5.76 -2.75 6.34
C ASP A 35 -4.28 -3.00 6.50
N ASP A 36 -3.79 -4.12 5.98
CA ASP A 36 -2.37 -4.45 6.06
C ASP A 36 -1.53 -3.41 5.32
N VAL A 37 -1.97 -3.05 4.13
CA VAL A 37 -1.26 -2.07 3.32
C VAL A 37 -1.28 -0.71 3.99
N ASP A 38 -2.43 -0.32 4.52
CA ASP A 38 -2.57 0.96 5.21
C ASP A 38 -1.60 1.05 6.39
N LYS A 39 -1.48 -0.01 7.16
CA LYS A 39 -0.57 -0.03 8.30
C LYS A 39 0.88 0.16 7.86
N ILE A 40 1.26 -0.49 6.77
CA ILE A 40 2.60 -0.37 6.25
C ILE A 40 2.87 1.07 5.79
N ILE A 41 1.90 1.65 5.11
CA ILE A 41 2.03 3.01 4.61
C ILE A 41 2.21 4.00 5.76
N ARG A 42 1.39 3.87 6.79
CA ARG A 42 1.44 4.79 7.93
C ARG A 42 2.72 4.63 8.73
N LYS A 43 3.37 3.48 8.60
CA LYS A 43 4.59 3.19 9.35
C LYS A 43 5.84 3.61 8.62
N SER A 44 5.90 3.42 7.30
CA SER A 44 7.16 3.53 6.60
C SER A 44 7.10 4.21 5.25
N SER A 45 5.93 4.59 4.76
CA SER A 45 5.86 5.20 3.44
C SER A 45 6.04 6.70 3.49
N LYS A 46 6.70 7.25 2.46
CA LYS A 46 6.77 8.69 2.29
C LYS A 46 5.40 9.31 2.13
N ALA A 47 4.46 8.56 1.60
CA ALA A 47 3.11 9.06 1.37
C ALA A 47 2.39 9.37 2.67
N ASN A 48 2.84 8.81 3.78
CA ASN A 48 2.21 9.05 5.06
C ASN A 48 2.14 10.54 5.41
N LYS A 49 3.15 11.30 5.02
CA LYS A 49 3.15 12.73 5.33
C LYS A 49 2.04 13.49 4.62
N TYR A 50 1.51 12.93 3.53
CA TYR A 50 0.42 13.55 2.80
C TYR A 50 -0.94 13.25 3.40
N ILE A 51 -1.02 12.20 4.20
CA ILE A 51 -2.32 11.73 4.70
C ILE A 51 -2.44 11.77 6.22
N SER A 52 -1.34 11.90 6.95
CA SER A 52 -1.35 11.72 8.40
C SER A 52 -2.19 12.76 9.13
N ASP A 53 -2.23 13.98 8.63
CA ASP A 53 -3.02 15.04 9.26
C ASP A 53 -4.25 15.38 8.44
N LYS A 54 -4.65 14.50 7.53
CA LYS A 54 -5.82 14.72 6.70
C LYS A 54 -6.91 13.73 7.06
N LYS A 55 -8.14 14.19 6.88
CA LYS A 55 -9.28 13.33 7.10
C LYS A 55 -9.62 12.63 5.80
N ILE A 56 -9.29 11.34 5.73
CA ILE A 56 -9.52 10.57 4.52
C ILE A 56 -11.02 10.38 4.34
N ILE A 57 -11.52 10.79 3.18
CA ILE A 57 -12.94 10.65 2.85
C ILE A 57 -13.20 9.28 2.27
N LYS A 58 -12.28 8.81 1.43
CA LYS A 58 -12.47 7.57 0.70
C LYS A 58 -11.11 6.95 0.42
N THR A 59 -11.06 5.62 0.44
CA THR A 59 -9.86 4.89 0.04
C THR A 59 -10.24 3.94 -1.08
N ILE A 60 -9.54 4.03 -2.19
CA ILE A 60 -9.71 3.12 -3.31
C ILE A 60 -8.54 2.15 -3.27
N PHE A 61 -8.86 0.88 -3.08
CA PHE A 61 -7.83 -0.16 -2.99
C PHE A 61 -8.08 -1.23 -4.04
N ILE A 62 -7.07 -1.45 -4.86
CA ILE A 62 -7.09 -2.55 -5.82
C ILE A 62 -5.95 -3.47 -5.44
N SER A 63 -6.31 -4.68 -5.03
CA SER A 63 -5.36 -5.65 -4.51
C SER A 63 -4.19 -5.85 -5.46
N ASN A 64 -2.99 -5.84 -4.91
CA ASN A 64 -1.74 -6.07 -5.63
C ASN A 64 -1.41 -5.01 -6.69
N LYS A 65 -2.11 -3.88 -6.69
CA LYS A 65 -1.89 -2.86 -7.71
C LYS A 65 -1.76 -1.46 -7.15
N ILE A 66 -2.79 -0.97 -6.47
CA ILE A 66 -2.84 0.44 -6.13
C ILE A 66 -3.66 0.67 -4.87
N ILE A 67 -3.27 1.67 -4.12
CA ILE A 67 -4.10 2.20 -3.05
C ILE A 67 -4.11 3.73 -3.21
N ASN A 68 -5.30 4.32 -3.17
CA ASN A 68 -5.47 5.75 -3.43
C ASN A 68 -6.31 6.35 -2.32
N TYR A 69 -5.72 7.30 -1.61
CA TYR A 69 -6.41 8.03 -0.54
C TYR A 69 -6.98 9.31 -1.10
N ILE A 70 -8.25 9.54 -0.81
CA ILE A 70 -8.97 10.71 -1.31
C ILE A 70 -9.48 11.53 -0.13
N PHE A 71 -9.20 12.79 -0.18
CA PHE A 71 -9.66 13.75 0.82
C PHE A 71 -9.90 15.13 0.24
#